data_499fcfaac30314d878b208e6741b2df2
#
_entry.id   499fcfaac30314d878b208e6741b2df2
#
_cell.length_a   1.000
_cell.length_b   1.000
_cell.length_c   1.000
_cell.angle_alpha   90.00
_cell.angle_beta   90.00
_cell.angle_gamma   90.00
#
_symmetry.space_group_name_H-M   'P 1'
#
loop_
_entity.id
_entity.type
_entity.pdbx_description
1 polymer ?
#
loop_
_entity_poly.entity_id
_entity_poly.type
_entity_poly.pdbx_seq_one_letter_code
_entity_poly.pdbx_strand_id
1 'polypeptide(L)'
;MDFFITFKPSLQILVPLSVLGISVPACPASPNKGNMARRAAIHPVATSKELTNWLARVPQTRDFPPDLDETLRSESRLFVIEMSSAPGCVPCGDLWAKLLRLGHAYGWQVRTISPGEALIRSGRLGLPWVGHPVLWVRPVADPARLVPTAIGTDHDANLLRNIYLGVKLLTGVKPEIGLRAMSKYTGIVAPAGAASPQTKTKGS
;
A
#
# COMPACT_ATOMS: atom_id res chain seq x y z
N MET A 1 56.61 -38.36 24.13
CA MET A 1 55.50 -39.23 23.72
C MET A 1 55.14 -38.84 22.32
N ASP A 2 55.80 -39.51 21.38
CA ASP A 2 55.73 -39.21 19.95
C ASP A 2 54.55 -39.98 19.32
N PHE A 3 53.63 -39.25 18.66
CA PHE A 3 52.57 -39.82 17.88
C PHE A 3 52.87 -39.62 16.38
N PHE A 4 53.47 -40.64 15.77
CA PHE A 4 53.61 -40.72 14.32
C PHE A 4 52.27 -41.06 13.67
N ILE A 5 51.73 -40.15 12.87
CA ILE A 5 50.58 -40.41 12.00
C ILE A 5 51.08 -40.74 10.60
N THR A 6 50.93 -41.98 10.22
CA THR A 6 51.32 -42.54 8.91
C THR A 6 50.31 -42.11 7.84
N PHE A 7 50.75 -41.31 6.85
CA PHE A 7 49.95 -40.95 5.69
C PHE A 7 49.95 -42.08 4.65
N LYS A 8 48.77 -42.60 4.32
CA LYS A 8 48.55 -43.58 3.25
C LYS A 8 48.19 -42.83 1.96
N PRO A 9 48.84 -43.09 0.81
CA PRO A 9 48.49 -42.42 -0.46
C PRO A 9 47.24 -43.06 -1.04
N SER A 10 46.16 -42.30 -1.21
CA SER A 10 44.97 -42.71 -1.93
C SER A 10 45.13 -42.54 -3.43
N LEU A 11 44.88 -43.60 -4.12
CA LEU A 11 44.85 -43.80 -5.55
C LEU A 11 43.80 -42.88 -6.20
N GLN A 12 44.23 -41.91 -7.02
CA GLN A 12 43.36 -41.02 -7.79
C GLN A 12 42.81 -41.81 -9.01
N ILE A 13 41.52 -42.09 -8.98
CA ILE A 13 40.80 -42.61 -10.15
C ILE A 13 40.34 -41.39 -10.97
N LEU A 14 40.94 -41.21 -12.13
CA LEU A 14 40.51 -40.23 -13.15
C LEU A 14 39.20 -40.73 -13.82
N VAL A 15 38.10 -40.13 -13.49
CA VAL A 15 36.83 -40.33 -14.19
C VAL A 15 36.71 -39.27 -15.30
N PRO A 16 36.54 -39.65 -16.57
CA PRO A 16 36.33 -38.68 -17.64
C PRO A 16 34.91 -38.07 -17.49
N LEU A 17 34.86 -36.76 -17.29
CA LEU A 17 33.66 -35.96 -17.24
C LEU A 17 33.10 -35.79 -18.65
N SER A 18 32.19 -36.66 -19.08
CA SER A 18 31.41 -36.46 -20.30
C SER A 18 30.41 -35.33 -20.07
N VAL A 19 30.65 -34.16 -20.62
CA VAL A 19 29.72 -33.03 -20.62
C VAL A 19 28.58 -33.32 -21.59
N LEU A 20 27.51 -33.92 -21.08
CA LEU A 20 26.21 -33.96 -21.77
C LEU A 20 25.65 -32.52 -21.73
N GLY A 21 25.66 -31.86 -22.89
CA GLY A 21 24.98 -30.58 -23.07
C GLY A 21 23.48 -30.72 -22.88
N ILE A 22 23.00 -30.41 -21.67
CA ILE A 22 21.58 -30.29 -21.38
C ILE A 22 21.15 -28.94 -21.93
N SER A 23 20.55 -28.93 -23.12
CA SER A 23 19.81 -27.77 -23.64
C SER A 23 18.62 -27.52 -22.72
N VAL A 24 18.75 -26.57 -21.80
CA VAL A 24 17.64 -26.09 -20.97
C VAL A 24 16.68 -25.36 -21.91
N PRO A 25 15.42 -25.83 -22.10
CA PRO A 25 14.46 -25.07 -22.87
C PRO A 25 14.28 -23.72 -22.16
N ALA A 26 14.49 -22.61 -22.92
CA ALA A 26 14.20 -21.27 -22.42
C ALA A 26 12.72 -21.23 -22.01
N CYS A 27 12.46 -21.15 -20.71
CA CYS A 27 11.13 -20.89 -20.21
C CYS A 27 10.62 -19.60 -20.87
N PRO A 28 9.42 -19.60 -21.50
CA PRO A 28 8.84 -18.37 -22.02
C PRO A 28 8.77 -17.39 -20.86
N ALA A 29 9.36 -16.20 -21.04
CA ALA A 29 9.33 -15.14 -20.07
C ALA A 29 7.87 -14.94 -19.61
N SER A 30 7.59 -15.18 -18.34
CA SER A 30 6.26 -14.93 -17.75
C SER A 30 5.78 -13.56 -18.17
N PRO A 31 4.53 -13.43 -18.66
CA PRO A 31 4.00 -12.12 -19.02
C PRO A 31 4.15 -11.20 -17.85
N ASN A 32 4.93 -10.15 -18.07
CA ASN A 32 5.45 -9.16 -17.15
C ASN A 32 4.44 -8.86 -16.03
N LYS A 33 4.70 -9.30 -14.81
CA LYS A 33 3.87 -9.04 -13.60
C LYS A 33 3.56 -7.55 -13.42
N GLY A 34 4.44 -6.67 -13.91
CA GLY A 34 4.22 -5.23 -13.96
C GLY A 34 3.03 -4.80 -14.83
N ASN A 35 2.71 -5.53 -15.91
CA ASN A 35 1.54 -5.25 -16.74
C ASN A 35 0.23 -5.76 -16.13
N MET A 36 0.26 -6.79 -15.30
CA MET A 36 -0.93 -7.24 -14.55
C MET A 36 -1.22 -6.32 -13.36
N ALA A 37 -0.21 -5.81 -12.68
CA ALA A 37 -0.41 -4.78 -11.64
C ALA A 37 -0.89 -3.45 -12.24
N ARG A 38 -0.47 -3.09 -13.45
CA ARG A 38 -1.04 -1.94 -14.21
C ARG A 38 -2.50 -2.14 -14.62
N ARG A 39 -2.97 -3.37 -14.74
CA ARG A 39 -4.38 -3.72 -14.98
C ARG A 39 -5.21 -3.82 -13.71
N ALA A 40 -4.61 -3.76 -12.52
CA ALA A 40 -5.35 -3.55 -11.27
C ALA A 40 -5.93 -2.15 -11.33
N ALA A 41 -7.15 -2.09 -11.78
CA ALA A 41 -8.13 -1.02 -11.81
C ALA A 41 -7.69 0.33 -11.19
N ILE A 42 -6.74 1.02 -11.85
CA ILE A 42 -6.43 2.41 -11.53
C ILE A 42 -7.35 3.26 -12.40
N HIS A 43 -8.10 4.14 -11.76
CA HIS A 43 -9.03 5.04 -12.39
C HIS A 43 -8.56 6.48 -12.24
N PRO A 44 -7.79 7.03 -13.20
CA PRO A 44 -7.38 8.42 -13.17
C PRO A 44 -8.60 9.34 -13.27
N VAL A 45 -8.70 10.29 -12.34
CA VAL A 45 -9.80 11.24 -12.25
C VAL A 45 -9.25 12.65 -12.16
N ALA A 46 -9.63 13.50 -13.11
CA ALA A 46 -9.21 14.90 -13.20
C ALA A 46 -10.29 15.89 -12.77
N THR A 47 -11.56 15.48 -12.78
CA THR A 47 -12.70 16.35 -12.50
C THR A 47 -13.62 15.81 -11.44
N SER A 48 -14.35 16.70 -10.75
CA SER A 48 -15.35 16.31 -9.74
C SER A 48 -16.49 15.48 -10.35
N LYS A 49 -16.85 15.72 -11.60
CA LYS A 49 -17.88 14.94 -12.30
C LYS A 49 -17.44 13.48 -12.53
N GLU A 50 -16.20 13.29 -12.98
CA GLU A 50 -15.62 11.94 -13.13
C GLU A 50 -15.54 11.23 -11.78
N LEU A 51 -15.12 11.94 -10.71
CA LEU A 51 -15.05 11.41 -9.37
C LEU A 51 -16.44 10.90 -8.91
N THR A 52 -17.47 11.71 -9.05
CA THR A 52 -18.85 11.34 -8.69
C THR A 52 -19.30 10.11 -9.48
N ASN A 53 -19.04 10.06 -10.79
CA ASN A 53 -19.41 8.94 -11.63
C ASN A 53 -18.68 7.63 -11.23
N TRP A 54 -17.42 7.73 -10.81
CA TRP A 54 -16.68 6.56 -10.35
C TRP A 54 -17.15 6.09 -8.99
N LEU A 55 -17.31 7.00 -8.02
CA LEU A 55 -17.80 6.67 -6.69
C LEU A 55 -19.19 6.02 -6.73
N ALA A 56 -20.07 6.45 -7.63
CA ALA A 56 -21.39 5.84 -7.79
C ALA A 56 -21.35 4.33 -8.19
N ARG A 57 -20.22 3.85 -8.70
CA ARG A 57 -20.03 2.44 -9.08
C ARG A 57 -19.32 1.62 -7.99
N VAL A 58 -18.78 2.27 -6.99
CA VAL A 58 -18.07 1.60 -5.89
C VAL A 58 -19.09 1.05 -4.90
N PRO A 59 -19.08 -0.25 -4.61
CA PRO A 59 -19.96 -0.81 -3.61
C PRO A 59 -19.57 -0.31 -2.21
N GLN A 60 -20.57 0.06 -1.42
CA GLN A 60 -20.37 0.43 -0.02
C GLN A 60 -20.52 -0.80 0.88
N THR A 61 -19.59 -0.95 1.82
CA THR A 61 -19.71 -1.97 2.85
C THR A 61 -20.90 -1.66 3.77
N ARG A 62 -21.61 -2.71 4.19
CA ARG A 62 -22.70 -2.66 5.18
C ARG A 62 -22.37 -3.53 6.39
N ASP A 63 -21.24 -4.17 6.35
CA ASP A 63 -20.81 -5.14 7.34
C ASP A 63 -19.76 -4.48 8.24
N PHE A 64 -20.19 -4.11 9.43
CA PHE A 64 -19.38 -3.47 10.45
C PHE A 64 -19.29 -4.37 11.69
N PRO A 65 -18.07 -4.58 12.21
CA PRO A 65 -17.92 -5.28 13.49
C PRO A 65 -18.57 -4.50 14.61
N PRO A 66 -19.13 -5.17 15.63
CA PRO A 66 -19.77 -4.49 16.74
C PRO A 66 -18.83 -3.62 17.57
N ASP A 67 -17.52 -3.96 17.58
CA ASP A 67 -16.49 -3.21 18.29
C ASP A 67 -15.82 -2.10 17.44
N LEU A 68 -16.35 -1.79 16.25
CA LEU A 68 -15.74 -0.83 15.34
C LEU A 68 -15.64 0.57 15.98
N ASP A 69 -16.74 1.10 16.48
CA ASP A 69 -16.79 2.45 17.06
C ASP A 69 -15.93 2.56 18.32
N GLU A 70 -15.96 1.54 19.19
CA GLU A 70 -15.13 1.48 20.38
C GLU A 70 -13.64 1.43 20.02
N THR A 71 -13.26 0.54 19.10
CA THR A 71 -11.89 0.44 18.63
C THR A 71 -11.39 1.76 18.03
N LEU A 72 -12.18 2.38 17.15
CA LEU A 72 -11.76 3.64 16.52
C LEU A 72 -11.61 4.77 17.54
N ARG A 73 -12.40 4.82 18.60
CA ARG A 73 -12.28 5.85 19.64
C ARG A 73 -11.13 5.57 20.61
N SER A 74 -11.01 4.35 21.08
CA SER A 74 -9.95 3.99 22.06
C SER A 74 -8.55 4.09 21.48
N GLU A 75 -8.39 3.73 20.20
CA GLU A 75 -7.09 3.70 19.53
C GLU A 75 -6.68 5.05 18.90
N SER A 76 -7.57 6.03 18.87
CA SER A 76 -7.37 7.32 18.18
C SER A 76 -6.11 8.07 18.60
N ARG A 77 -5.68 7.95 19.86
CA ARG A 77 -4.48 8.61 20.41
C ARG A 77 -3.19 7.85 20.15
N LEU A 78 -3.29 6.56 19.86
CA LEU A 78 -2.14 5.67 19.65
C LEU A 78 -1.73 5.58 18.20
N PHE A 79 -2.61 5.97 17.29
CA PHE A 79 -2.39 5.90 15.84
C PHE A 79 -2.59 7.25 15.17
N VAL A 80 -2.01 7.39 14.00
CA VAL A 80 -2.19 8.54 13.11
C VAL A 80 -2.58 8.07 11.72
N ILE A 81 -3.48 8.82 11.10
CA ILE A 81 -3.88 8.64 9.70
C ILE A 81 -3.05 9.57 8.84
N GLU A 82 -2.37 9.04 7.84
CA GLU A 82 -1.52 9.80 6.92
C GLU A 82 -1.93 9.58 5.48
N MET A 83 -2.10 10.66 4.75
CA MET A 83 -2.54 10.65 3.37
C MET A 83 -1.51 11.31 2.46
N SER A 84 -1.16 10.67 1.35
CA SER A 84 -0.40 11.34 0.31
C SER A 84 -1.28 12.31 -0.47
N SER A 85 -0.73 13.47 -0.82
CA SER A 85 -1.43 14.48 -1.59
C SER A 85 -0.52 15.11 -2.62
N ALA A 86 -1.12 15.62 -3.70
CA ALA A 86 -0.43 16.40 -4.73
C ALA A 86 -1.28 17.60 -5.15
N PRO A 87 -0.66 18.67 -5.65
CA PRO A 87 -1.39 19.82 -6.20
C PRO A 87 -2.35 19.42 -7.31
N GLY A 88 -3.55 20.01 -7.34
CA GLY A 88 -4.55 19.73 -8.37
C GLY A 88 -5.19 18.33 -8.32
N CYS A 89 -4.93 17.56 -7.28
CA CYS A 89 -5.47 16.22 -7.10
C CYS A 89 -6.92 16.27 -6.61
N VAL A 90 -7.89 16.11 -7.49
CA VAL A 90 -9.33 16.08 -7.15
C VAL A 90 -9.68 14.95 -6.16
N PRO A 91 -9.24 13.70 -6.35
CA PRO A 91 -9.50 12.64 -5.37
C PRO A 91 -8.87 12.90 -4.00
N CYS A 92 -7.75 13.66 -3.95
CA CYS A 92 -7.12 14.02 -2.68
C CYS A 92 -8.00 14.97 -1.87
N GLY A 93 -8.62 15.95 -2.52
CA GLY A 93 -9.53 16.89 -1.86
C GLY A 93 -10.76 16.20 -1.27
N ASP A 94 -11.33 15.25 -2.01
CA ASP A 94 -12.46 14.44 -1.56
C ASP A 94 -12.09 13.56 -0.36
N LEU A 95 -10.98 12.82 -0.47
CA LEU A 95 -10.52 11.96 0.62
C LEU A 95 -10.18 12.78 1.87
N TRP A 96 -9.51 13.93 1.69
CA TRP A 96 -9.16 14.81 2.80
C TRP A 96 -10.38 15.27 3.59
N ALA A 97 -11.43 15.73 2.89
CA ALA A 97 -12.67 16.16 3.52
C ALA A 97 -13.34 15.01 4.34
N LYS A 98 -13.30 13.78 3.84
CA LYS A 98 -13.78 12.58 4.54
C LYS A 98 -12.96 12.28 5.78
N LEU A 99 -11.64 12.35 5.67
CA LEU A 99 -10.73 12.09 6.79
C LEU A 99 -10.84 13.13 7.90
N LEU A 100 -11.08 14.40 7.56
CA LEU A 100 -11.34 15.44 8.56
C LEU A 100 -12.63 15.14 9.35
N ARG A 101 -13.72 14.73 8.68
CA ARG A 101 -14.96 14.32 9.37
C ARG A 101 -14.72 13.13 10.30
N LEU A 102 -13.97 12.13 9.83
CA LEU A 102 -13.59 10.97 10.63
C LEU A 102 -12.73 11.39 11.83
N GLY A 103 -11.74 12.26 11.61
CA GLY A 103 -10.90 12.80 12.67
C GLY A 103 -11.71 13.49 13.77
N HIS A 104 -12.68 14.31 13.40
CA HIS A 104 -13.59 14.95 14.35
C HIS A 104 -14.50 13.95 15.08
N ALA A 105 -15.04 12.96 14.37
CA ALA A 105 -15.98 12.00 14.96
C ALA A 105 -15.33 11.06 15.98
N TYR A 106 -14.08 10.66 15.73
CA TYR A 106 -13.37 9.65 16.52
C TYR A 106 -12.15 10.18 17.30
N GLY A 107 -11.77 11.44 17.11
CA GLY A 107 -10.62 12.04 17.79
C GLY A 107 -9.26 11.69 17.15
N TRP A 108 -9.24 11.32 15.88
CA TRP A 108 -8.03 10.92 15.18
C TRP A 108 -7.19 12.10 14.71
N GLN A 109 -5.88 11.97 14.86
CA GLN A 109 -4.94 12.85 14.17
C GLN A 109 -4.84 12.45 12.70
N VAL A 110 -5.13 13.40 11.81
CA VAL A 110 -5.03 13.22 10.36
C VAL A 110 -4.02 14.22 9.81
N ARG A 111 -3.13 13.77 8.93
CA ARG A 111 -2.15 14.65 8.30
C ARG A 111 -1.84 14.23 6.86
N THR A 112 -1.33 15.16 6.07
CA THR A 112 -0.79 14.88 4.74
C THR A 112 0.71 14.61 4.82
N ILE A 113 1.19 13.81 3.87
CA ILE A 113 2.61 13.59 3.63
C ILE A 113 2.96 14.00 2.19
N SER A 114 4.23 14.32 1.98
CA SER A 114 4.72 14.74 0.67
C SER A 114 4.69 13.59 -0.35
N PRO A 115 4.65 13.90 -1.67
CA PRO A 115 4.76 12.89 -2.72
C PRO A 115 6.02 12.04 -2.62
N GLY A 116 7.17 12.64 -2.27
CA GLY A 116 8.43 11.92 -2.11
C GLY A 116 8.41 10.92 -0.95
N GLU A 117 7.85 11.33 0.19
CA GLU A 117 7.67 10.43 1.35
C GLU A 117 6.72 9.28 1.02
N ALA A 118 5.64 9.56 0.31
CA ALA A 118 4.69 8.55 -0.11
C ALA A 118 5.31 7.50 -1.04
N LEU A 119 6.14 7.93 -1.99
CA LEU A 119 6.88 7.05 -2.89
C LEU A 119 7.82 6.12 -2.13
N ILE A 120 8.59 6.67 -1.18
CA ILE A 120 9.51 5.89 -0.32
C ILE A 120 8.73 4.85 0.50
N ARG A 121 7.60 5.23 1.08
CA ARG A 121 6.76 4.30 1.88
C ARG A 121 6.19 3.18 1.02
N SER A 122 5.66 3.50 -0.14
CA SER A 122 5.14 2.49 -1.08
C SER A 122 6.23 1.51 -1.48
N GLY A 123 7.44 2.01 -1.80
CA GLY A 123 8.59 1.16 -2.13
C GLY A 123 9.00 0.22 -1.00
N ARG A 124 9.03 0.70 0.25
CA ARG A 124 9.34 -0.15 1.43
C ARG A 124 8.33 -1.27 1.65
N LEU A 125 7.07 -1.04 1.27
CA LEU A 125 6.01 -2.04 1.36
C LEU A 125 5.93 -2.96 0.13
N GLY A 126 6.81 -2.78 -0.85
CA GLY A 126 6.74 -3.51 -2.12
C GLY A 126 5.50 -3.18 -2.96
N LEU A 127 4.85 -2.04 -2.68
CA LEU A 127 3.69 -1.60 -3.43
C LEU A 127 4.11 -0.81 -4.67
N PRO A 128 3.51 -1.06 -5.83
CA PRO A 128 3.73 -0.22 -7.00
C PRO A 128 3.21 1.19 -6.72
N TRP A 129 3.96 2.20 -7.15
CA TRP A 129 3.47 3.56 -7.10
C TRP A 129 2.38 3.76 -8.15
N VAL A 130 1.20 4.13 -7.72
CA VAL A 130 0.00 4.26 -8.58
C VAL A 130 -0.56 5.68 -8.62
N GLY A 131 0.05 6.62 -7.91
CA GLY A 131 -0.41 8.02 -7.81
C GLY A 131 -1.05 8.36 -6.47
N HIS A 132 -1.72 9.51 -6.41
CA HIS A 132 -2.35 10.04 -5.21
C HIS A 132 -3.88 9.97 -5.31
N PRO A 133 -4.60 9.87 -4.16
CA PRO A 133 -4.09 9.69 -2.80
C PRO A 133 -3.80 8.22 -2.47
N VAL A 134 -2.91 8.01 -1.51
CA VAL A 134 -2.78 6.74 -0.78
C VAL A 134 -2.92 7.06 0.71
N LEU A 135 -3.63 6.21 1.43
CA LEU A 135 -3.92 6.35 2.85
C LEU A 135 -3.20 5.27 3.65
N TRP A 136 -2.57 5.67 4.74
CA TRP A 136 -1.92 4.77 5.70
C TRP A 136 -2.39 5.04 7.12
N VAL A 137 -2.42 3.98 7.91
CA VAL A 137 -2.52 4.04 9.37
C VAL A 137 -1.20 3.54 9.94
N ARG A 138 -0.69 4.22 10.95
CA ARG A 138 0.51 3.81 11.69
C ARG A 138 0.42 4.16 13.16
N PRO A 139 1.13 3.43 14.05
CA PRO A 139 1.29 3.85 15.44
C PRO A 139 2.05 5.19 15.52
N VAL A 140 1.69 6.02 16.49
CA VAL A 140 2.43 7.25 16.80
C VAL A 140 3.86 6.94 17.22
N ALA A 141 4.02 5.90 18.08
CA ALA A 141 5.31 5.50 18.64
C ALA A 141 6.26 4.83 17.65
N ASP A 142 5.74 4.26 16.54
CA ASP A 142 6.56 3.53 15.57
C ASP A 142 6.20 3.94 14.13
N PRO A 143 6.88 4.95 13.59
CA PRO A 143 6.64 5.42 12.22
C PRO A 143 7.01 4.42 11.12
N ALA A 144 7.77 3.38 11.42
CA ALA A 144 8.18 2.37 10.45
C ALA A 144 7.08 1.32 10.21
N ARG A 145 6.26 1.05 11.24
CA ARG A 145 5.11 0.15 11.14
C ARG A 145 3.92 0.90 10.56
N LEU A 146 3.55 0.61 9.33
CA LEU A 146 2.43 1.26 8.68
C LEU A 146 1.66 0.27 7.81
N VAL A 147 0.36 0.50 7.69
CA VAL A 147 -0.54 -0.33 6.88
C VAL A 147 -1.28 0.58 5.90
N PRO A 148 -1.23 0.29 4.58
CA PRO A 148 -2.05 0.98 3.61
C PRO A 148 -3.51 0.58 3.80
N THR A 149 -4.40 1.58 3.89
CA THR A 149 -5.84 1.36 4.13
C THR A 149 -6.71 1.84 2.96
N ALA A 150 -6.16 2.67 2.08
CA ALA A 150 -6.79 2.97 0.79
C ALA A 150 -5.74 3.36 -0.27
N ILE A 151 -6.03 3.01 -1.52
CA ILE A 151 -5.40 3.54 -2.73
C ILE A 151 -6.52 4.20 -3.53
N GLY A 152 -6.47 5.52 -3.67
CA GLY A 152 -7.56 6.34 -4.16
C GLY A 152 -8.54 6.75 -3.06
N THR A 153 -9.54 7.57 -3.43
CA THR A 153 -10.64 7.90 -2.53
C THR A 153 -11.72 6.82 -2.56
N ASP A 154 -12.54 6.76 -1.52
CA ASP A 154 -13.60 5.77 -1.36
C ASP A 154 -14.78 6.34 -0.53
N HIS A 155 -15.86 5.60 -0.36
CA HIS A 155 -16.94 5.91 0.55
C HIS A 155 -16.49 5.88 2.01
N ASP A 156 -17.08 6.75 2.84
CA ASP A 156 -16.78 6.83 4.28
C ASP A 156 -16.86 5.45 4.97
N ALA A 157 -17.89 4.66 4.63
CA ALA A 157 -18.09 3.32 5.16
C ALA A 157 -16.90 2.37 4.89
N ASN A 158 -16.38 2.38 3.65
CA ASN A 158 -15.24 1.55 3.25
C ASN A 158 -13.96 2.03 3.94
N LEU A 159 -13.76 3.35 4.04
CA LEU A 159 -12.62 3.95 4.72
C LEU A 159 -12.58 3.59 6.20
N LEU A 160 -13.70 3.75 6.91
CA LEU A 160 -13.84 3.39 8.32
C LEU A 160 -13.49 1.93 8.57
N ARG A 161 -14.07 1.02 7.76
CA ARG A 161 -13.78 -0.41 7.84
C ARG A 161 -12.30 -0.71 7.62
N ASN A 162 -11.69 -0.12 6.60
CA ASN A 162 -10.29 -0.38 6.28
C ASN A 162 -9.34 0.19 7.34
N ILE A 163 -9.63 1.36 7.91
CA ILE A 163 -8.88 1.95 9.02
C ILE A 163 -8.97 1.05 10.25
N TYR A 164 -10.18 0.60 10.61
CA TYR A 164 -10.39 -0.35 11.71
C TYR A 164 -9.54 -1.62 11.52
N LEU A 165 -9.59 -2.24 10.34
CA LEU A 165 -8.78 -3.43 10.05
C LEU A 165 -7.28 -3.16 10.05
N GLY A 166 -6.86 -1.96 9.61
CA GLY A 166 -5.47 -1.52 9.70
C GLY A 166 -4.99 -1.44 11.16
N VAL A 167 -5.82 -0.90 12.05
CA VAL A 167 -5.56 -0.86 13.50
C VAL A 167 -5.47 -2.27 14.08
N LYS A 168 -6.46 -3.12 13.80
CA LYS A 168 -6.44 -4.53 14.27
C LYS A 168 -5.20 -5.28 13.81
N LEU A 169 -4.75 -5.05 12.58
CA LEU A 169 -3.52 -5.63 12.06
C LEU A 169 -2.28 -5.13 12.80
N LEU A 170 -2.23 -3.83 13.12
CA LEU A 170 -1.10 -3.21 13.84
C LEU A 170 -1.06 -3.57 15.32
N THR A 171 -2.21 -3.76 15.96
CA THR A 171 -2.30 -4.19 17.37
C THR A 171 -2.15 -5.70 17.53
N GLY A 172 -2.31 -6.49 16.48
CA GLY A 172 -2.34 -7.94 16.52
C GLY A 172 -3.65 -8.52 17.10
N VAL A 173 -4.63 -7.66 17.39
CA VAL A 173 -5.94 -8.08 17.90
C VAL A 173 -6.82 -8.53 16.74
N LYS A 174 -7.40 -9.72 16.85
CA LYS A 174 -8.33 -10.21 15.83
C LYS A 174 -9.65 -9.42 15.89
N PRO A 175 -10.26 -9.11 14.72
CA PRO A 175 -11.62 -8.56 14.69
C PRO A 175 -12.61 -9.53 15.36
N GLU A 176 -13.58 -8.99 16.08
CA GLU A 176 -14.57 -9.80 16.83
C GLU A 176 -15.43 -10.70 15.93
N ILE A 177 -15.79 -10.20 14.75
CA ILE A 177 -16.57 -10.97 13.77
C ILE A 177 -15.90 -10.88 12.40
N GLY A 178 -15.68 -12.04 11.82
CA GLY A 178 -15.54 -12.45 10.42
C GLY A 178 -15.02 -11.52 9.34
N LEU A 179 -14.68 -10.28 9.64
CA LEU A 179 -14.03 -9.37 8.71
C LEU A 179 -12.60 -9.84 8.46
N ARG A 180 -12.43 -10.63 7.41
CA ARG A 180 -11.14 -11.24 7.08
C ARG A 180 -10.29 -10.41 6.13
N ALA A 181 -10.87 -9.40 5.47
CA ALA A 181 -10.19 -8.61 4.46
C ALA A 181 -10.71 -7.17 4.41
N MET A 182 -9.81 -6.25 4.11
CA MET A 182 -10.17 -4.87 3.77
C MET A 182 -11.07 -4.83 2.54
N SER A 183 -11.90 -3.79 2.42
CA SER A 183 -12.57 -3.48 1.16
C SER A 183 -11.53 -3.30 0.07
N LYS A 184 -11.86 -3.74 -1.12
CA LYS A 184 -10.98 -3.58 -2.30
C LYS A 184 -10.70 -2.09 -2.51
N TYR A 185 -9.45 -1.74 -2.71
CA TYR A 185 -9.07 -0.37 -3.03
C TYR A 185 -9.67 0.07 -4.35
N THR A 186 -10.17 1.29 -4.40
CA THR A 186 -10.87 1.81 -5.58
C THR A 186 -9.93 2.15 -6.73
N GLY A 187 -8.68 2.53 -6.40
CA GLY A 187 -7.75 3.03 -7.41
C GLY A 187 -8.17 4.36 -8.06
N ILE A 188 -9.11 5.11 -7.46
CA ILE A 188 -9.52 6.43 -7.95
C ILE A 188 -8.47 7.46 -7.53
N VAL A 189 -7.53 7.71 -8.43
CA VAL A 189 -6.35 8.55 -8.18
C VAL A 189 -6.28 9.74 -9.14
N ALA A 190 -5.40 10.70 -8.84
CA ALA A 190 -5.11 11.77 -9.80
C ALA A 190 -4.41 11.21 -11.05
N PRO A 191 -4.59 11.83 -12.22
CA PRO A 191 -3.87 11.46 -13.43
C PRO A 191 -2.35 11.55 -13.22
N ALA A 192 -1.61 10.65 -13.86
CA ALA A 192 -0.16 10.72 -13.89
C ALA A 192 0.27 12.05 -14.54
N GLY A 193 1.09 12.83 -13.83
CA GLY A 193 1.51 14.16 -14.31
C GLY A 193 0.72 15.34 -13.74
N ALA A 194 -0.31 15.13 -12.92
CA ALA A 194 -0.99 16.20 -12.18
C ALA A 194 -0.11 16.89 -11.11
N ALA A 195 1.14 16.47 -10.95
CA ALA A 195 2.08 17.07 -10.03
C ALA A 195 2.93 18.14 -10.73
N SER A 196 2.67 19.35 -10.42
CA SER A 196 3.37 20.63 -10.56
C SER A 196 2.72 21.59 -11.58
N PRO A 197 2.20 22.72 -11.10
CA PRO A 197 2.23 23.90 -11.94
C PRO A 197 3.72 24.22 -12.14
N GLN A 198 4.21 24.07 -13.37
CA GLN A 198 5.48 24.67 -13.76
C GLN A 198 5.31 26.16 -13.53
N THR A 199 5.95 26.68 -12.48
CA THR A 199 6.22 28.11 -12.38
C THR A 199 7.05 28.47 -13.61
N LYS A 200 6.39 29.01 -14.65
CA LYS A 200 7.05 29.73 -15.69
C LYS A 200 7.79 30.88 -14.99
N THR A 201 9.04 30.70 -14.70
CA THR A 201 9.96 31.81 -14.46
C THR A 201 9.97 32.63 -15.74
N LYS A 202 9.23 33.73 -15.71
CA LYS A 202 9.28 34.77 -16.73
C LYS A 202 10.68 35.39 -16.61
N GLY A 203 11.60 34.94 -17.47
CA GLY A 203 12.91 35.58 -17.62
C GLY A 203 12.69 37.04 -18.08
N SER A 204 13.22 37.95 -17.29
CA SER A 204 13.51 39.32 -17.69
C SER A 204 14.77 39.36 -18.52
#